data_2455fdcc8a6586015f31436ef570ec63
#
_entry.id   2455fdcc8a6586015f31436ef570ec63
#
_cell.length_a   1.000
_cell.length_b   1.000
_cell.length_c   1.000
_cell.angle_alpha   90.00
_cell.angle_beta   90.00
_cell.angle_gamma   90.00
#
_symmetry.space_group_name_H-M   'P 1'
#
loop_
_entity.id
_entity.type
_entity.pdbx_description
1 polymer ?
#
loop_
_entity_poly.entity_id
_entity_poly.type
_entity_poly.pdbx_seq_one_letter_code
_entity_poly.pdbx_strand_id
1 'polypeptide(L)'
;MSSSVRLDPESQAPLDQLLQFLPGGFNAVPDIVARRATVEQMLAAMPAPENPNVVTQDRTVPGPEGEPDISVRIYRPVGLDGPLPGIYFIHGGGMVLGTVAGEDATATLVCDEVKAVVVSVEYRLAPEHPHPAPVEDCYAGLVWMAEHADELGID
;
A
#
# COMPACT_ATOMS: atom_id res chain seq x y z
N MET A 1 15.89 -14.34 32.24
CA MET A 1 17.04 -13.72 31.59
C MET A 1 16.53 -13.15 30.26
N SER A 2 16.35 -11.84 30.20
CA SER A 2 15.94 -11.17 28.96
C SER A 2 17.13 -11.18 28.01
N SER A 3 17.07 -11.96 26.93
CA SER A 3 18.05 -11.85 25.86
C SER A 3 17.81 -10.50 25.20
N SER A 4 18.68 -9.52 25.45
CA SER A 4 18.70 -8.29 24.67
C SER A 4 19.00 -8.69 23.21
N VAL A 5 17.97 -8.58 22.36
CA VAL A 5 18.18 -8.71 20.92
C VAL A 5 19.16 -7.60 20.53
N ARG A 6 20.33 -7.98 20.02
CA ARG A 6 21.28 -7.02 19.47
C ARG A 6 20.73 -6.57 18.11
N LEU A 7 20.34 -5.32 18.02
CA LEU A 7 20.00 -4.70 16.74
C LEU A 7 21.29 -4.38 15.98
N ASP A 8 21.19 -4.46 14.66
CA ASP A 8 22.22 -3.91 13.80
C ASP A 8 22.33 -2.40 14.02
N PRO A 9 23.55 -1.83 14.13
CA PRO A 9 23.73 -0.40 14.37
C PRO A 9 23.06 0.50 13.32
N GLU A 10 22.96 0.05 12.06
CA GLU A 10 22.29 0.81 11.00
C GLU A 10 20.77 0.87 11.19
N SER A 11 20.20 -0.14 11.85
CA SER A 11 18.76 -0.21 12.15
C SER A 11 18.39 0.53 13.44
N GLN A 12 19.36 0.81 14.33
CA GLN A 12 19.09 1.41 15.64
C GLN A 12 18.56 2.84 15.50
N ALA A 13 19.23 3.68 14.70
CA ALA A 13 18.86 5.09 14.57
C ALA A 13 17.46 5.30 13.96
N PRO A 14 17.06 4.60 12.87
CA PRO A 14 15.68 4.66 12.37
C PRO A 14 14.65 4.16 13.38
N LEU A 15 14.97 3.11 14.13
CA LEU A 15 14.07 2.59 15.17
C LEU A 15 13.89 3.60 16.32
N ASP A 16 14.97 4.22 16.77
CA ASP A 16 14.92 5.24 17.85
C ASP A 16 14.07 6.45 17.41
N GLN A 17 14.16 6.83 16.13
CA GLN A 17 13.29 7.89 15.56
C GLN A 17 11.83 7.46 15.56
N LEU A 18 11.52 6.25 15.08
CA LEU A 18 10.16 5.72 15.10
C LEU A 18 9.58 5.69 16.52
N LEU A 19 10.37 5.24 17.50
CA LEU A 19 9.94 5.15 18.89
C LEU A 19 9.75 6.52 19.58
N GLN A 20 10.30 7.61 19.04
CA GLN A 20 10.00 8.97 19.49
C GLN A 20 8.57 9.38 19.10
N PHE A 21 8.10 8.98 17.90
CA PHE A 21 6.75 9.26 17.45
C PHE A 21 5.72 8.27 17.99
N LEU A 22 6.14 7.02 18.20
CA LEU A 22 5.28 5.95 18.68
C LEU A 22 5.92 5.23 19.87
N PRO A 23 5.90 5.83 21.09
CA PRO A 23 6.48 5.22 22.27
C PRO A 23 5.91 3.84 22.56
N GLY A 24 6.77 2.83 22.64
CA GLY A 24 6.36 1.42 22.79
C GLY A 24 5.98 0.71 21.50
N GLY A 25 6.11 1.38 20.35
CA GLY A 25 5.85 0.81 19.01
C GLY A 25 4.35 0.60 18.75
N PHE A 26 4.05 -0.02 17.63
CA PHE A 26 2.65 -0.27 17.19
C PHE A 26 1.81 -1.04 18.21
N ASN A 27 2.43 -1.89 19.02
CA ASN A 27 1.73 -2.68 20.04
C ASN A 27 1.32 -1.89 21.29
N ALA A 28 1.82 -0.65 21.44
CA ALA A 28 1.44 0.22 22.56
C ALA A 28 -0.03 0.72 22.45
N VAL A 29 -0.60 0.67 21.24
CA VAL A 29 -2.02 0.96 21.01
C VAL A 29 -2.75 -0.37 20.79
N PRO A 30 -3.41 -0.94 21.80
CA PRO A 30 -4.00 -2.27 21.73
C PRO A 30 -5.23 -2.34 20.82
N ASP A 31 -6.03 -1.28 20.78
CA ASP A 31 -7.19 -1.20 19.89
C ASP A 31 -6.75 -0.97 18.45
N ILE A 32 -7.24 -1.83 17.52
CA ILE A 32 -6.76 -1.81 16.14
C ILE A 32 -7.27 -0.60 15.37
N VAL A 33 -8.48 -0.11 15.66
CA VAL A 33 -9.06 1.06 15.00
C VAL A 33 -8.30 2.32 15.44
N ALA A 34 -8.03 2.45 16.73
CA ALA A 34 -7.22 3.53 17.27
C ALA A 34 -5.77 3.49 16.71
N ARG A 35 -5.21 2.29 16.53
CA ARG A 35 -3.89 2.10 15.93
C ARG A 35 -3.85 2.57 14.48
N ARG A 36 -4.88 2.25 13.67
CA ARG A 36 -5.01 2.78 12.29
C ARG A 36 -5.00 4.29 12.28
N ALA A 37 -5.87 4.92 13.08
CA ALA A 37 -5.94 6.38 13.16
C ALA A 37 -4.58 7.01 13.53
N THR A 38 -3.84 6.39 14.45
CA THR A 38 -2.50 6.83 14.83
C THR A 38 -1.50 6.74 13.66
N VAL A 39 -1.50 5.63 12.95
CA VAL A 39 -0.62 5.43 11.78
C VAL A 39 -0.98 6.40 10.67
N GLU A 40 -2.25 6.57 10.36
CA GLU A 40 -2.73 7.51 9.34
C GLU A 40 -2.34 8.96 9.66
N GLN A 41 -2.48 9.39 10.92
CA GLN A 41 -2.05 10.72 11.35
C GLN A 41 -0.53 10.89 11.20
N MET A 42 0.25 9.86 11.52
CA MET A 42 1.70 9.89 11.37
C MET A 42 2.09 10.01 9.89
N LEU A 43 1.48 9.21 9.02
CA LEU A 43 1.74 9.23 7.57
C LEU A 43 1.29 10.55 6.93
N ALA A 44 0.14 11.10 7.33
CA ALA A 44 -0.35 12.39 6.84
C ALA A 44 0.54 13.57 7.25
N ALA A 45 1.31 13.44 8.34
CA ALA A 45 2.28 14.46 8.76
C ALA A 45 3.61 14.37 7.97
N MET A 46 3.84 13.30 7.22
CA MET A 46 5.02 13.14 6.38
C MET A 46 4.75 13.76 5.00
N PRO A 47 5.69 14.53 4.45
CA PRO A 47 5.51 15.07 3.11
C PRO A 47 5.46 13.91 2.09
N ALA A 48 4.42 13.88 1.28
CA ALA A 48 4.37 12.97 0.15
C ALA A 48 5.50 13.35 -0.84
N PRO A 49 6.35 12.41 -1.26
CA PRO A 49 7.38 12.72 -2.24
C PRO A 49 6.72 13.05 -3.58
N GLU A 50 6.96 14.26 -4.08
CA GLU A 50 6.60 14.60 -5.46
C GLU A 50 7.56 13.90 -6.42
N ASN A 51 7.00 13.12 -7.33
CA ASN A 51 7.78 12.53 -8.42
C ASN A 51 7.18 12.94 -9.77
N PRO A 52 7.80 13.88 -10.48
CA PRO A 52 7.29 14.37 -11.77
C PRO A 52 7.34 13.31 -12.88
N ASN A 53 8.04 12.19 -12.66
CA ASN A 53 8.15 11.10 -13.63
C ASN A 53 6.99 10.11 -13.56
N VAL A 54 6.09 10.25 -12.61
CA VAL A 54 4.96 9.32 -12.39
C VAL A 54 3.66 10.11 -12.30
N VAL A 55 2.66 9.67 -13.05
CA VAL A 55 1.28 10.15 -12.91
C VAL A 55 0.45 9.10 -12.19
N THR A 56 -0.50 9.56 -11.38
CA THR A 56 -1.41 8.69 -10.63
C THR A 56 -2.84 8.91 -11.05
N GLN A 57 -3.65 7.84 -11.01
CA GLN A 57 -5.07 7.88 -11.26
C GLN A 57 -5.80 6.93 -10.31
N ASP A 58 -6.79 7.44 -9.58
CA ASP A 58 -7.67 6.59 -8.79
C ASP A 58 -8.83 6.09 -9.64
N ARG A 59 -9.21 4.82 -9.47
CA ARG A 59 -10.38 4.20 -10.09
C ARG A 59 -11.15 3.36 -9.09
N THR A 60 -12.45 3.29 -9.30
CA THR A 60 -13.33 2.30 -8.67
C THR A 60 -13.54 1.17 -9.65
N VAL A 61 -13.35 -0.06 -9.22
CA VAL A 61 -13.42 -1.26 -10.05
C VAL A 61 -14.32 -2.30 -9.38
N PRO A 62 -14.91 -3.24 -10.12
CA PRO A 62 -15.75 -4.27 -9.53
C PRO A 62 -15.03 -5.05 -8.43
N GLY A 63 -15.68 -5.19 -7.29
CA GLY A 63 -15.25 -6.08 -6.21
C GLY A 63 -15.65 -7.53 -6.48
N PRO A 64 -15.49 -8.42 -5.48
CA PRO A 64 -15.97 -9.79 -5.56
C PRO A 64 -17.48 -9.85 -5.82
N GLU A 65 -17.96 -10.94 -6.42
CA GLU A 65 -19.37 -11.12 -6.75
C GLU A 65 -20.27 -10.94 -5.51
N GLY A 66 -21.21 -9.99 -5.58
CA GLY A 66 -22.13 -9.68 -4.48
C GLY A 66 -21.56 -8.77 -3.40
N GLU A 67 -20.33 -8.34 -3.52
CA GLU A 67 -19.63 -7.45 -2.59
C GLU A 67 -19.47 -6.04 -3.17
N PRO A 68 -19.11 -5.03 -2.36
CA PRO A 68 -18.88 -3.67 -2.85
C PRO A 68 -17.74 -3.57 -3.86
N ASP A 69 -17.82 -2.55 -4.72
CA ASP A 69 -16.70 -2.14 -5.55
C ASP A 69 -15.47 -1.78 -4.69
N ILE A 70 -14.29 -1.97 -5.25
CA ILE A 70 -13.00 -1.67 -4.62
C ILE A 70 -12.31 -0.49 -5.31
N SER A 71 -11.49 0.23 -4.56
CA SER A 71 -10.66 1.31 -5.11
C SER A 71 -9.28 0.78 -5.48
N VAL A 72 -8.76 1.26 -6.61
CA VAL A 72 -7.37 1.02 -7.01
C VAL A 72 -6.71 2.35 -7.38
N ARG A 73 -5.41 2.48 -7.11
CA ARG A 73 -4.58 3.56 -7.62
C ARG A 73 -3.60 3.04 -8.63
N ILE A 74 -3.61 3.66 -9.81
CA ILE A 74 -2.75 3.32 -10.94
C ILE A 74 -1.65 4.34 -11.00
N TYR A 75 -0.40 3.88 -11.06
CA TYR A 75 0.81 4.69 -11.23
C TYR A 75 1.39 4.37 -12.59
N ARG A 76 1.68 5.39 -13.38
CA ARG A 76 2.23 5.24 -14.73
C ARG A 76 3.46 6.12 -14.92
N PRO A 77 4.56 5.59 -15.47
CA PRO A 77 5.73 6.39 -15.83
C PRO A 77 5.36 7.38 -16.93
N VAL A 78 5.85 8.62 -16.81
CA VAL A 78 5.66 9.67 -17.81
C VAL A 78 6.64 9.50 -18.97
N GLY A 79 6.18 9.78 -20.18
CA GLY A 79 7.06 9.87 -21.36
C GLY A 79 7.52 8.53 -21.92
N LEU A 80 6.87 7.43 -21.53
CA LEU A 80 7.09 6.11 -22.11
C LEU A 80 5.91 5.72 -22.99
N ASP A 81 6.21 5.35 -24.25
CA ASP A 81 5.23 4.88 -25.22
C ASP A 81 5.19 3.35 -25.28
N GLY A 82 4.02 2.80 -25.59
CA GLY A 82 3.80 1.37 -25.76
C GLY A 82 3.44 0.65 -24.46
N PRO A 83 3.26 -0.69 -24.55
CA PRO A 83 2.97 -1.49 -23.37
C PRO A 83 4.18 -1.58 -22.45
N LEU A 84 3.92 -1.55 -21.16
CA LEU A 84 4.91 -1.62 -20.09
C LEU A 84 4.65 -2.85 -19.21
N PRO A 85 5.64 -3.35 -18.50
CA PRO A 85 5.40 -4.38 -17.48
C PRO A 85 4.36 -3.90 -16.46
N GLY A 86 3.51 -4.82 -16.00
CA GLY A 86 2.52 -4.54 -14.96
C GLY A 86 2.93 -5.10 -13.61
N ILE A 87 2.74 -4.32 -12.55
CA ILE A 87 2.94 -4.75 -11.16
C ILE A 87 1.65 -4.53 -10.40
N TYR A 88 1.10 -5.60 -9.84
CA TYR A 88 0.00 -5.50 -8.89
C TYR A 88 0.56 -5.38 -7.47
N PHE A 89 0.23 -4.27 -6.80
CA PHE A 89 0.79 -3.91 -5.50
C PHE A 89 -0.27 -4.04 -4.42
N ILE A 90 0.01 -4.88 -3.42
CA ILE A 90 -0.84 -5.10 -2.25
C ILE A 90 -0.09 -4.54 -1.05
N HIS A 91 -0.63 -3.49 -0.42
CA HIS A 91 0.04 -2.86 0.71
C HIS A 91 0.15 -3.80 1.93
N GLY A 92 1.17 -3.57 2.74
CA GLY A 92 1.41 -4.29 3.99
C GLY A 92 0.42 -3.91 5.09
N GLY A 93 0.55 -4.57 6.27
CA GLY A 93 -0.24 -4.26 7.46
C GLY A 93 -1.01 -5.44 8.04
N GLY A 94 -0.75 -6.68 7.56
CA GLY A 94 -1.35 -7.92 8.09
C GLY A 94 -2.85 -7.99 7.93
N MET A 95 -3.41 -7.34 6.92
CA MET A 95 -4.85 -7.24 6.63
C MET A 95 -5.66 -6.52 7.73
N VAL A 96 -4.98 -5.82 8.63
CA VAL A 96 -5.60 -5.04 9.72
C VAL A 96 -5.18 -3.57 9.69
N LEU A 97 -4.10 -3.23 9.00
CA LEU A 97 -3.53 -1.89 8.87
C LEU A 97 -3.15 -1.62 7.41
N GLY A 98 -2.78 -0.37 7.14
CA GLY A 98 -2.27 0.07 5.84
C GLY A 98 -3.35 0.66 4.95
N THR A 99 -2.90 1.44 3.98
CA THR A 99 -3.73 2.05 2.93
C THR A 99 -2.88 2.23 1.68
N VAL A 100 -3.52 2.38 0.53
CA VAL A 100 -2.86 2.77 -0.73
C VAL A 100 -2.07 4.07 -0.53
N ALA A 101 -2.68 5.06 0.12
CA ALA A 101 -2.04 6.35 0.39
C ALA A 101 -0.80 6.23 1.30
N GLY A 102 -0.81 5.28 2.25
CA GLY A 102 0.33 5.02 3.13
C GLY A 102 1.55 4.45 2.42
N GLU A 103 1.34 3.77 1.30
CA GLU A 103 2.39 3.14 0.49
C GLU A 103 2.66 3.90 -0.83
N ASP A 104 2.09 5.09 -1.01
CA ASP A 104 2.22 5.91 -2.22
C ASP A 104 3.68 6.14 -2.63
N ALA A 105 4.53 6.44 -1.66
CA ALA A 105 5.96 6.66 -1.89
C ALA A 105 6.65 5.40 -2.45
N THR A 106 6.35 4.24 -1.89
CA THR A 106 6.90 2.95 -2.31
C THR A 106 6.40 2.58 -3.71
N ALA A 107 5.09 2.68 -3.95
CA ALA A 107 4.49 2.36 -5.25
C ALA A 107 5.01 3.31 -6.35
N THR A 108 5.14 4.60 -6.06
CA THR A 108 5.72 5.60 -6.97
C THR A 108 7.17 5.30 -7.30
N LEU A 109 7.98 4.96 -6.29
CA LEU A 109 9.39 4.59 -6.49
C LEU A 109 9.51 3.34 -7.37
N VAL A 110 8.72 2.30 -7.09
CA VAL A 110 8.71 1.06 -7.89
C VAL A 110 8.31 1.36 -9.34
N CYS A 111 7.26 2.16 -9.54
CA CYS A 111 6.81 2.57 -10.87
C CYS A 111 7.95 3.28 -11.65
N ASP A 112 8.62 4.25 -11.02
CA ASP A 112 9.67 5.03 -11.67
C ASP A 112 10.94 4.20 -11.92
N GLU A 113 11.43 3.45 -10.93
CA GLU A 113 12.69 2.70 -11.07
C GLU A 113 12.56 1.51 -12.03
N VAL A 114 11.45 0.77 -11.95
CA VAL A 114 11.22 -0.43 -12.79
C VAL A 114 10.67 -0.05 -14.18
N LYS A 115 10.12 1.16 -14.34
CA LYS A 115 9.43 1.62 -15.55
C LYS A 115 8.20 0.74 -15.88
N ALA A 116 7.44 0.41 -14.85
CA ALA A 116 6.25 -0.43 -14.92
C ALA A 116 4.99 0.37 -14.59
N VAL A 117 3.84 -0.07 -15.10
CA VAL A 117 2.54 0.35 -14.58
C VAL A 117 2.30 -0.39 -13.26
N VAL A 118 2.06 0.36 -12.18
CA VAL A 118 1.74 -0.23 -10.89
C VAL A 118 0.26 -0.01 -10.60
N VAL A 119 -0.46 -1.05 -10.20
CA VAL A 119 -1.85 -0.97 -9.74
C VAL A 119 -1.89 -1.39 -8.27
N SER A 120 -2.18 -0.44 -7.38
CA SER A 120 -2.26 -0.65 -5.93
C SER A 120 -3.72 -0.74 -5.50
N VAL A 121 -4.07 -1.74 -4.70
CA VAL A 121 -5.45 -2.01 -4.27
C VAL A 121 -5.70 -1.54 -2.85
N GLU A 122 -6.83 -0.85 -2.65
CA GLU A 122 -7.38 -0.50 -1.34
C GLU A 122 -8.38 -1.59 -0.93
N TYR A 123 -7.89 -2.63 -0.26
CA TYR A 123 -8.69 -3.78 0.14
C TYR A 123 -9.29 -3.58 1.54
N ARG A 124 -10.46 -4.17 1.78
CA ARG A 124 -11.14 -4.13 3.09
C ARG A 124 -10.29 -4.78 4.18
N LEU A 125 -10.34 -4.23 5.39
CA LEU A 125 -9.51 -4.63 6.51
C LEU A 125 -10.31 -5.30 7.64
N ALA A 126 -9.70 -6.27 8.30
CA ALA A 126 -10.20 -6.82 9.57
C ALA A 126 -9.93 -5.81 10.71
N PRO A 127 -10.72 -5.82 11.79
CA PRO A 127 -11.80 -6.74 12.12
C PRO A 127 -13.14 -6.44 11.45
N GLU A 128 -13.33 -5.28 10.83
CA GLU A 128 -14.60 -4.87 10.24
C GLU A 128 -15.00 -5.82 9.09
N HIS A 129 -14.03 -6.25 8.32
CA HIS A 129 -14.18 -7.20 7.22
C HIS A 129 -13.16 -8.34 7.39
N PRO A 130 -13.51 -9.37 8.18
CA PRO A 130 -12.59 -10.47 8.44
C PRO A 130 -12.36 -11.33 7.20
N HIS A 131 -11.38 -12.24 7.30
CA HIS A 131 -11.17 -13.25 6.26
C HIS A 131 -12.50 -13.90 5.83
N PRO A 132 -12.77 -14.06 4.51
CA PRO A 132 -11.86 -13.92 3.37
C PRO A 132 -11.87 -12.53 2.69
N ALA A 133 -12.65 -11.55 3.15
CA ALA A 133 -12.88 -10.29 2.44
C ALA A 133 -11.59 -9.60 1.95
N PRO A 134 -10.52 -9.43 2.75
CA PRO A 134 -9.29 -8.78 2.26
C PRO A 134 -8.64 -9.53 1.08
N VAL A 135 -8.64 -10.86 1.14
CA VAL A 135 -8.03 -11.70 0.09
C VAL A 135 -8.86 -11.68 -1.18
N GLU A 136 -10.18 -11.72 -1.05
CA GLU A 136 -11.11 -11.68 -2.19
C GLU A 136 -11.03 -10.33 -2.91
N ASP A 137 -10.93 -9.22 -2.18
CA ASP A 137 -10.72 -7.89 -2.78
C ASP A 137 -9.39 -7.82 -3.53
N CYS A 138 -8.30 -8.30 -2.93
CA CYS A 138 -7.02 -8.35 -3.62
C CYS A 138 -7.07 -9.18 -4.89
N TYR A 139 -7.78 -10.32 -4.86
CA TYR A 139 -7.92 -11.18 -6.02
C TYR A 139 -8.79 -10.55 -7.12
N ALA A 140 -9.91 -9.92 -6.74
CA ALA A 140 -10.78 -9.22 -7.69
C ALA A 140 -10.03 -8.10 -8.41
N GLY A 141 -9.27 -7.28 -7.69
CA GLY A 141 -8.44 -6.23 -8.29
C GLY A 141 -7.34 -6.76 -9.23
N LEU A 142 -6.73 -7.91 -8.89
CA LEU A 142 -5.75 -8.56 -9.77
C LEU A 142 -6.40 -9.07 -11.06
N VAL A 143 -7.57 -9.70 -10.96
CA VAL A 143 -8.33 -10.17 -12.14
C VAL A 143 -8.71 -8.98 -13.01
N TRP A 144 -9.25 -7.91 -12.40
CA TRP A 144 -9.58 -6.69 -13.12
C TRP A 144 -8.38 -6.10 -13.86
N MET A 145 -7.21 -6.00 -13.21
CA MET A 145 -5.99 -5.51 -13.85
C MET A 145 -5.60 -6.35 -15.06
N ALA A 146 -5.68 -7.67 -14.96
CA ALA A 146 -5.35 -8.58 -16.05
C ALA A 146 -6.34 -8.46 -17.22
N GLU A 147 -7.64 -8.34 -16.93
CA GLU A 147 -8.69 -8.18 -17.96
C GLU A 147 -8.62 -6.82 -18.68
N HIS A 148 -8.02 -5.80 -18.06
CA HIS A 148 -7.87 -4.45 -18.60
C HIS A 148 -6.42 -4.13 -18.99
N ALA A 149 -5.56 -5.13 -19.16
CA ALA A 149 -4.15 -4.94 -19.45
C ALA A 149 -3.92 -4.05 -20.68
N ASP A 150 -4.65 -4.30 -21.78
CA ASP A 150 -4.56 -3.48 -23.00
C ASP A 150 -4.94 -2.01 -22.74
N GLU A 151 -6.04 -1.75 -22.00
CA GLU A 151 -6.48 -0.40 -21.63
C GLU A 151 -5.45 0.31 -20.76
N LEU A 152 -4.86 -0.43 -19.83
CA LEU A 152 -3.81 0.05 -18.92
C LEU A 152 -2.46 0.18 -19.61
N GLY A 153 -2.32 -0.32 -20.84
CA GLY A 153 -1.05 -0.37 -21.56
C GLY A 153 -0.01 -1.25 -20.85
N ILE A 154 -0.45 -2.40 -20.40
CA ILE A 154 0.36 -3.44 -19.73
C ILE A 154 0.59 -4.60 -20.70
N ASP A 155 1.83 -5.13 -20.70
CA ASP A 155 2.23 -6.33 -21.41
C ASP A 155 2.50 -7.47 -20.41
#